data_d53b4c00793c79ef825be8f979772a8c
#
_entry.id   d53b4c00793c79ef825be8f979772a8c
#
_cell.length_a   1.000
_cell.length_b   1.000
_cell.length_c   1.000
_cell.angle_alpha   90.00
_cell.angle_beta   90.00
_cell.angle_gamma   90.00
#
_symmetry.space_group_name_H-M   'P 1'
#
loop_
_entity.id
_entity.type
_entity.pdbx_description
1 polymer ?
#
loop_
_entity_poly.entity_id
_entity_poly.type
_entity_poly.pdbx_seq_one_letter_code
_entity_poly.pdbx_strand_id
1 'polypeptide(L)'
;MKTEFSQDWVGAQATAAELLRQQNSREPFHALVSPFAIQTLGQAYASQDAFVQQQAGQRNTQVGGYKIAITTPAMRAFVGFDDAISGCVLADTVFANGQKVQASEFQHLIVEFELALQFGQDLPEREDDWDRDSILPYLDCAYPSLEIADDRFADYALLKKGFSAWWPRTLGTMGWSWDPPLQPKTLTRYGKPKPAPSSMTKP
;
A
#
# COMPACT_ATOMS: atom_id res chain seq x y z
N MET A 1 -20.38 6.06 -2.77
CA MET A 1 -20.12 7.33 -2.05
C MET A 1 -18.80 7.86 -2.59
N LYS A 2 -18.85 8.81 -3.54
CA LYS A 2 -17.65 9.46 -4.05
C LYS A 2 -17.01 10.19 -2.88
N THR A 3 -15.97 9.65 -2.33
CA THR A 3 -15.12 10.37 -1.39
C THR A 3 -14.44 11.44 -2.23
N GLU A 4 -14.93 12.68 -2.15
CA GLU A 4 -14.19 13.85 -2.61
C GLU A 4 -12.94 13.91 -1.73
N PHE A 5 -11.89 13.19 -2.14
CA PHE A 5 -10.56 13.43 -1.63
C PHE A 5 -10.17 14.80 -2.16
N SER A 6 -10.29 15.80 -1.30
CA SER A 6 -9.87 17.16 -1.64
C SER A 6 -8.36 17.10 -1.95
N GLN A 7 -8.02 17.07 -3.23
CA GLN A 7 -6.64 17.19 -3.73
C GLN A 7 -6.01 18.55 -3.37
N ASP A 8 -6.78 19.47 -2.80
CA ASP A 8 -6.41 20.88 -2.59
C ASP A 8 -5.99 21.21 -1.16
N TRP A 9 -5.56 20.21 -0.36
CA TRP A 9 -5.01 20.57 0.93
C TRP A 9 -3.62 21.21 0.77
N VAL A 10 -3.54 22.52 1.04
CA VAL A 10 -2.31 23.32 0.89
C VAL A 10 -1.12 22.76 1.70
N GLY A 11 -1.39 22.00 2.76
CA GLY A 11 -0.37 21.33 3.57
C GLY A 11 0.24 20.06 2.94
N ALA A 12 -0.37 19.47 1.91
CA ALA A 12 0.05 18.17 1.36
C ALA A 12 1.50 18.18 0.90
N GLN A 13 1.90 19.18 0.13
CA GLN A 13 3.27 19.29 -0.39
C GLN A 13 4.31 19.47 0.71
N ALA A 14 4.00 20.29 1.72
CA ALA A 14 4.90 20.53 2.85
C ALA A 14 5.02 19.27 3.72
N THR A 15 3.92 18.57 3.95
CA THR A 15 3.88 17.31 4.69
C THR A 15 4.68 16.22 3.95
N ALA A 16 4.50 16.11 2.64
CA ALA A 16 5.27 15.19 1.81
C ALA A 16 6.77 15.50 1.85
N ALA A 17 7.17 16.76 1.77
CA ALA A 17 8.56 17.17 1.86
C ALA A 17 9.18 16.82 3.23
N GLU A 18 8.43 17.00 4.34
CA GLU A 18 8.91 16.60 5.67
C GLU A 18 9.07 15.08 5.80
N LEU A 19 8.13 14.29 5.25
CA LEU A 19 8.25 12.83 5.20
C LEU A 19 9.48 12.37 4.41
N LEU A 20 9.74 12.98 3.25
CA LEU A 20 10.94 12.71 2.44
C LEU A 20 12.22 13.12 3.18
N ARG A 21 12.21 14.27 3.88
CA ARG A 21 13.34 14.68 4.68
C ARG A 21 13.67 13.63 5.75
N GLN A 22 12.67 13.16 6.50
CA GLN A 22 12.84 12.13 7.53
C GLN A 22 13.36 10.82 6.92
N GLN A 23 12.87 10.43 5.75
CA GLN A 23 13.31 9.23 5.06
C GLN A 23 14.77 9.35 4.60
N ASN A 24 15.13 10.46 3.97
CA ASN A 24 16.47 10.68 3.41
C ASN A 24 17.54 10.86 4.49
N SER A 25 17.17 11.44 5.64
CA SER A 25 18.10 11.59 6.78
C SER A 25 18.33 10.30 7.55
N ARG A 26 17.57 9.22 7.23
CA ARG A 26 17.60 7.94 7.94
C ARG A 26 17.33 8.10 9.45
N GLU A 27 16.54 9.08 9.82
CA GLU A 27 16.09 9.24 11.19
C GLU A 27 15.04 8.15 11.53
N PRO A 28 14.99 7.69 12.79
CA PRO A 28 13.84 6.93 13.25
C PRO A 28 12.55 7.66 12.92
N PHE A 29 11.49 6.92 12.67
CA PHE A 29 10.23 7.55 12.34
C PHE A 29 9.73 8.45 13.47
N HIS A 30 9.39 9.68 13.15
CA HIS A 30 8.73 10.62 14.05
C HIS A 30 7.32 10.95 13.56
N ALA A 31 6.35 10.94 14.49
CA ALA A 31 5.00 11.35 14.16
C ALA A 31 4.99 12.81 13.67
N LEU A 32 4.17 13.08 12.68
CA LEU A 32 3.97 14.42 12.17
C LEU A 32 3.24 15.27 13.22
N VAL A 33 3.83 16.42 13.53
CA VAL A 33 3.26 17.42 14.43
C VAL A 33 2.98 18.71 13.66
N SER A 34 2.27 19.67 14.29
CA SER A 34 2.04 20.97 13.65
C SER A 34 3.35 21.59 13.15
N PRO A 35 3.41 22.16 11.91
CA PRO A 35 2.30 22.41 11.00
C PRO A 35 1.93 21.24 10.06
N PHE A 36 2.59 20.08 10.17
CA PHE A 36 2.45 18.93 9.24
C PHE A 36 1.41 17.90 9.72
N ALA A 37 0.70 18.15 10.82
CA ALA A 37 -0.23 17.21 11.40
C ALA A 37 -1.40 16.90 10.46
N ILE A 38 -1.62 15.62 10.19
CA ILE A 38 -2.73 15.09 9.38
C ILE A 38 -3.92 14.81 10.31
N GLN A 39 -5.09 15.37 9.99
CA GLN A 39 -6.29 15.27 10.82
C GLN A 39 -7.41 14.46 10.18
N THR A 40 -7.41 14.31 8.85
CA THR A 40 -8.45 13.61 8.11
C THR A 40 -7.87 12.62 7.13
N LEU A 41 -8.68 11.64 6.73
CA LEU A 41 -8.33 10.65 5.70
C LEU A 41 -8.01 11.34 4.36
N GLY A 42 -8.78 12.36 3.99
CA GLY A 42 -8.52 13.13 2.77
C GLY A 42 -7.16 13.82 2.79
N GLN A 43 -6.79 14.45 3.91
CA GLN A 43 -5.45 15.04 4.07
C GLN A 43 -4.34 13.99 4.01
N ALA A 44 -4.60 12.80 4.55
CA ALA A 44 -3.66 11.69 4.52
C ALA A 44 -3.38 11.24 3.08
N TYR A 45 -4.42 10.98 2.28
CA TYR A 45 -4.25 10.60 0.88
C TYR A 45 -3.68 11.73 0.02
N ALA A 46 -4.07 13.00 0.23
CA ALA A 46 -3.45 14.12 -0.44
C ALA A 46 -1.94 14.22 -0.15
N SER A 47 -1.53 13.96 1.10
CA SER A 47 -0.11 13.92 1.48
C SER A 47 0.61 12.72 0.87
N GLN A 48 -0.06 11.57 0.75
CA GLN A 48 0.47 10.39 0.07
C GLN A 48 0.74 10.69 -1.40
N ASP A 49 -0.25 11.24 -2.10
CA ASP A 49 -0.11 11.56 -3.51
C ASP A 49 1.05 12.53 -3.75
N ALA A 50 1.16 13.58 -2.94
CA ALA A 50 2.27 14.53 -3.00
C ALA A 50 3.61 13.85 -2.71
N PHE A 51 3.67 12.97 -1.71
CA PHE A 51 4.87 12.22 -1.35
C PHE A 51 5.31 11.28 -2.48
N VAL A 52 4.38 10.50 -3.03
CA VAL A 52 4.63 9.58 -4.14
C VAL A 52 5.12 10.33 -5.37
N GLN A 53 4.50 11.46 -5.72
CA GLN A 53 4.92 12.30 -6.84
C GLN A 53 6.35 12.84 -6.65
N GLN A 54 6.67 13.38 -5.47
CA GLN A 54 8.00 13.90 -5.17
C GLN A 54 9.05 12.76 -5.19
N GLN A 55 8.75 11.64 -4.59
CA GLN A 55 9.65 10.47 -4.56
C GLN A 55 9.86 9.90 -5.97
N ALA A 56 8.80 9.73 -6.75
CA ALA A 56 8.89 9.26 -8.13
C ALA A 56 9.71 10.21 -9.00
N GLY A 57 9.53 11.53 -8.84
CA GLY A 57 10.33 12.53 -9.55
C GLY A 57 11.82 12.48 -9.18
N GLN A 58 12.16 12.36 -7.88
CA GLN A 58 13.54 12.24 -7.42
C GLN A 58 14.24 10.97 -7.93
N ARG A 59 13.49 9.87 -8.04
CA ARG A 59 14.02 8.56 -8.45
C ARG A 59 13.89 8.30 -9.96
N ASN A 60 13.27 9.23 -10.70
CA ASN A 60 12.95 9.07 -12.13
C ASN A 60 12.20 7.77 -12.41
N THR A 61 11.16 7.51 -11.62
CA THR A 61 10.31 6.32 -11.69
C THR A 61 8.83 6.72 -11.74
N GLN A 62 7.95 5.73 -11.72
CA GLN A 62 6.50 5.92 -11.71
C GLN A 62 5.84 4.93 -10.75
N VAL A 63 4.53 5.09 -10.54
CA VAL A 63 3.73 4.08 -9.82
C VAL A 63 3.70 2.80 -10.65
N GLY A 64 4.11 1.70 -10.04
CA GLY A 64 4.15 0.35 -10.62
C GLY A 64 3.05 -0.56 -10.09
N GLY A 65 2.38 -0.15 -9.02
CA GLY A 65 1.30 -0.93 -8.41
C GLY A 65 0.74 -0.27 -7.16
N TYR A 66 -0.13 -1.01 -6.49
CA TYR A 66 -0.80 -0.57 -5.26
C TYR A 66 -0.74 -1.68 -4.21
N LYS A 67 -0.84 -1.30 -2.96
CA LYS A 67 -0.96 -2.19 -1.83
C LYS A 67 -2.19 -1.89 -1.00
N ILE A 68 -2.60 -2.86 -0.19
CA ILE A 68 -3.67 -2.71 0.79
C ILE A 68 -3.13 -3.14 2.14
N ALA A 69 -3.28 -2.30 3.16
CA ALA A 69 -2.87 -2.61 4.53
C ALA A 69 -4.06 -2.62 5.48
N ILE A 70 -3.84 -3.11 6.70
CA ILE A 70 -4.84 -3.26 7.78
C ILE A 70 -6.11 -4.00 7.32
N THR A 71 -5.94 -5.03 6.53
CA THR A 71 -7.06 -5.78 5.92
C THR A 71 -7.84 -6.63 6.91
N THR A 72 -7.25 -6.99 8.06
CA THR A 72 -7.90 -7.86 9.06
C THR A 72 -8.63 -7.06 10.14
N PRO A 73 -9.77 -7.58 10.67
CA PRO A 73 -10.47 -6.94 11.78
C PRO A 73 -9.57 -6.71 13.01
N ALA A 74 -8.65 -7.64 13.29
CA ALA A 74 -7.72 -7.53 14.41
C ALA A 74 -6.76 -6.34 14.24
N MET A 75 -6.20 -6.14 13.04
CA MET A 75 -5.33 -5.00 12.75
C MET A 75 -6.11 -3.69 12.77
N ARG A 76 -7.33 -3.65 12.24
CA ARG A 76 -8.20 -2.47 12.31
C ARG A 76 -8.48 -2.07 13.75
N ALA A 77 -8.87 -3.02 14.59
CA ALA A 77 -9.07 -2.78 16.01
C ALA A 77 -7.79 -2.33 16.72
N PHE A 78 -6.63 -2.87 16.34
CA PHE A 78 -5.34 -2.49 16.92
C PHE A 78 -4.95 -1.05 16.61
N VAL A 79 -5.16 -0.61 15.36
CA VAL A 79 -4.84 0.77 14.94
C VAL A 79 -5.96 1.77 15.23
N GLY A 80 -7.17 1.31 15.58
CA GLY A 80 -8.33 2.17 15.83
C GLY A 80 -8.90 2.81 14.57
N PHE A 81 -8.87 2.09 13.45
CA PHE A 81 -9.43 2.52 12.16
C PHE A 81 -10.22 1.37 11.52
N ASP A 82 -11.45 1.66 11.07
CA ASP A 82 -12.42 0.62 10.71
C ASP A 82 -12.34 0.12 9.27
N ASP A 83 -11.45 0.69 8.46
CA ASP A 83 -11.33 0.32 7.05
C ASP A 83 -9.90 -0.08 6.68
N ALA A 84 -9.75 -0.75 5.53
CA ALA A 84 -8.46 -0.98 4.92
C ALA A 84 -7.94 0.31 4.28
N ILE A 85 -6.62 0.42 4.19
CA ILE A 85 -5.96 1.55 3.55
C ILE A 85 -5.15 1.10 2.35
N SER A 86 -4.98 1.98 1.39
CA SER A 86 -4.17 1.73 0.19
C SER A 86 -2.91 2.58 0.19
N GLY A 87 -1.89 2.09 -0.50
CA GLY A 87 -0.65 2.80 -0.78
C GLY A 87 -0.18 2.54 -2.20
N CYS A 88 0.71 3.40 -2.70
CA CYS A 88 1.35 3.21 -4.00
C CYS A 88 2.66 2.47 -3.87
N VAL A 89 2.96 1.63 -4.86
CA VAL A 89 4.25 0.94 -5.03
C VAL A 89 4.95 1.54 -6.23
N LEU A 90 6.19 2.01 -6.05
CA LEU A 90 6.97 2.56 -7.16
C LEU A 90 7.56 1.43 -8.02
N ALA A 91 7.60 1.62 -9.33
CA ALA A 91 8.01 0.58 -10.28
C ALA A 91 9.46 0.10 -10.06
N ASP A 92 10.36 0.99 -9.64
CA ASP A 92 11.76 0.66 -9.35
C ASP A 92 11.98 -0.06 -8.01
N THR A 93 10.92 -0.22 -7.21
CA THR A 93 10.92 -1.05 -5.99
C THR A 93 10.28 -2.41 -6.19
N VAL A 94 9.87 -2.74 -7.41
CA VAL A 94 9.37 -4.06 -7.77
C VAL A 94 10.54 -4.91 -8.22
N PHE A 95 10.93 -5.89 -7.42
CA PHE A 95 12.12 -6.71 -7.66
C PHE A 95 11.78 -8.06 -8.28
N ALA A 96 12.74 -8.60 -9.04
CA ALA A 96 12.64 -9.94 -9.61
C ALA A 96 12.88 -11.01 -8.55
N ASN A 97 12.24 -12.18 -8.71
CA ASN A 97 12.50 -13.34 -7.87
C ASN A 97 13.99 -13.66 -7.83
N GLY A 98 14.54 -13.84 -6.62
CA GLY A 98 15.95 -14.07 -6.39
C GLY A 98 16.81 -12.80 -6.36
N GLN A 99 16.21 -11.61 -6.45
CA GLN A 99 16.91 -10.35 -6.25
C GLN A 99 17.50 -10.30 -4.84
N LYS A 100 18.76 -9.92 -4.74
CA LYS A 100 19.40 -9.69 -3.45
C LYS A 100 19.15 -8.26 -2.99
N VAL A 101 18.66 -8.13 -1.78
CA VAL A 101 18.45 -6.86 -1.09
C VAL A 101 19.45 -6.74 0.05
N GLN A 102 20.07 -5.60 0.17
CA GLN A 102 21.05 -5.37 1.24
C GLN A 102 20.35 -4.94 2.52
N ALA A 103 20.42 -5.76 3.56
CA ALA A 103 19.79 -5.44 4.85
C ALA A 103 20.28 -4.10 5.44
N SER A 104 21.51 -3.67 5.10
CA SER A 104 22.06 -2.38 5.52
C SER A 104 21.40 -1.16 4.88
N GLU A 105 20.59 -1.34 3.83
CA GLU A 105 19.79 -0.27 3.23
C GLU A 105 18.60 0.11 4.10
N PHE A 106 18.16 -0.79 4.97
CA PHE A 106 17.04 -0.60 5.91
C PHE A 106 17.55 -0.23 7.30
N GLN A 107 16.76 0.52 8.03
CA GLN A 107 17.01 0.77 9.44
C GLN A 107 16.47 -0.36 10.31
N HIS A 108 15.24 -0.80 10.00
CA HIS A 108 14.59 -1.91 10.66
C HIS A 108 13.80 -2.72 9.62
N LEU A 109 14.49 -3.71 9.03
CA LEU A 109 13.93 -4.54 7.97
C LEU A 109 12.80 -5.44 8.50
N ILE A 110 11.64 -5.34 7.86
CA ILE A 110 10.49 -6.22 8.08
C ILE A 110 10.19 -6.92 6.76
N VAL A 111 9.83 -8.20 6.82
CA VAL A 111 9.40 -8.99 5.67
C VAL A 111 8.01 -9.54 5.94
N GLU A 112 7.07 -9.25 5.06
CA GLU A 112 5.69 -9.71 5.15
C GLU A 112 5.36 -10.64 3.99
N PHE A 113 4.55 -11.67 4.27
CA PHE A 113 4.07 -12.58 3.23
C PHE A 113 2.76 -12.04 2.66
N GLU A 114 2.74 -11.86 1.34
CA GLU A 114 1.65 -11.22 0.64
C GLU A 114 1.16 -12.02 -0.56
N LEU A 115 0.01 -11.64 -1.08
CA LEU A 115 -0.53 -12.11 -2.35
C LEU A 115 -0.64 -10.93 -3.31
N ALA A 116 0.17 -10.95 -4.37
CA ALA A 116 0.07 -9.95 -5.43
C ALA A 116 -0.93 -10.41 -6.50
N LEU A 117 -1.79 -9.50 -6.93
CA LEU A 117 -2.73 -9.71 -8.01
C LEU A 117 -2.31 -8.87 -9.22
N GLN A 118 -2.17 -9.50 -10.37
CA GLN A 118 -1.90 -8.81 -11.61
C GLN A 118 -3.19 -8.60 -12.40
N PHE A 119 -3.45 -7.35 -12.77
CA PHE A 119 -4.52 -7.03 -13.70
C PHE A 119 -4.03 -7.23 -15.14
N GLY A 120 -4.85 -7.88 -15.95
CA GLY A 120 -4.58 -8.10 -17.37
C GLY A 120 -5.15 -6.98 -18.26
N GLN A 121 -5.94 -6.10 -17.69
CA GLN A 121 -6.57 -4.97 -18.38
C GLN A 121 -6.96 -3.91 -17.36
N ASP A 122 -7.16 -2.69 -17.85
CA ASP A 122 -7.61 -1.57 -17.03
C ASP A 122 -9.02 -1.78 -16.49
N LEU A 123 -9.26 -1.32 -15.26
CA LEU A 123 -10.59 -1.30 -14.67
C LEU A 123 -11.36 -0.09 -15.22
N PRO A 124 -12.52 -0.27 -15.86
CA PRO A 124 -13.32 0.87 -16.30
C PRO A 124 -13.91 1.62 -15.11
N GLU A 125 -14.13 2.92 -15.30
CA GLU A 125 -14.94 3.68 -14.36
C GLU A 125 -16.37 3.14 -14.33
N ARG A 126 -16.96 3.05 -13.13
CA ARG A 126 -18.33 2.60 -12.92
C ARG A 126 -18.95 3.33 -11.73
N GLU A 127 -20.27 3.35 -11.70
CA GLU A 127 -21.03 3.97 -10.60
C GLU A 127 -21.09 3.07 -9.36
N ASP A 128 -21.17 1.74 -9.56
CA ASP A 128 -21.23 0.76 -8.51
C ASP A 128 -19.82 0.38 -8.01
N ASP A 129 -19.73 0.02 -6.74
CA ASP A 129 -18.50 -0.50 -6.15
C ASP A 129 -18.09 -1.83 -6.81
N TRP A 130 -16.79 -2.06 -6.88
CA TRP A 130 -16.24 -3.34 -7.31
C TRP A 130 -16.44 -4.38 -6.22
N ASP A 131 -16.97 -5.53 -6.61
CA ASP A 131 -17.03 -6.72 -5.77
C ASP A 131 -16.14 -7.84 -6.33
N ARG A 132 -16.09 -8.94 -5.61
CA ARG A 132 -15.26 -10.09 -5.99
C ARG A 132 -15.61 -10.60 -7.38
N ASP A 133 -16.87 -10.73 -7.71
CA ASP A 133 -17.30 -11.38 -8.96
C ASP A 133 -17.09 -10.45 -10.16
N SER A 134 -17.28 -9.16 -9.98
CA SER A 134 -17.06 -8.15 -11.01
C SER A 134 -15.59 -7.88 -11.31
N ILE A 135 -14.69 -7.99 -10.30
CA ILE A 135 -13.26 -7.73 -10.50
C ILE A 135 -12.49 -8.94 -11.06
N LEU A 136 -12.92 -10.16 -10.76
CA LEU A 136 -12.23 -11.39 -11.18
C LEU A 136 -11.93 -11.49 -12.69
N PRO A 137 -12.82 -11.05 -13.61
CA PRO A 137 -12.53 -11.10 -15.05
C PRO A 137 -11.34 -10.23 -15.47
N TYR A 138 -10.97 -9.25 -14.67
CA TYR A 138 -9.87 -8.31 -14.95
C TYR A 138 -8.51 -8.80 -14.42
N LEU A 139 -8.51 -9.85 -13.60
CA LEU A 139 -7.28 -10.42 -13.06
C LEU A 139 -6.68 -11.41 -14.03
N ASP A 140 -5.39 -11.26 -14.32
CA ASP A 140 -4.61 -12.20 -15.13
C ASP A 140 -3.99 -13.30 -14.27
N CYS A 141 -3.28 -12.91 -13.21
CA CYS A 141 -2.56 -13.83 -12.33
C CYS A 141 -2.60 -13.40 -10.87
N ALA A 142 -2.29 -14.38 -10.00
CA ALA A 142 -1.99 -14.16 -8.60
C ALA A 142 -0.62 -14.77 -8.27
N TYR A 143 0.19 -14.07 -7.48
CA TYR A 143 1.54 -14.47 -7.13
C TYR A 143 1.75 -14.45 -5.63
N PRO A 144 2.40 -15.48 -5.03
CA PRO A 144 3.03 -15.31 -3.74
C PRO A 144 4.08 -14.19 -3.84
N SER A 145 4.08 -13.28 -2.92
CA SER A 145 5.00 -12.15 -2.89
C SER A 145 5.52 -11.88 -1.49
N LEU A 146 6.62 -11.18 -1.42
CA LEU A 146 7.18 -10.68 -0.16
C LEU A 146 7.14 -9.15 -0.21
N GLU A 147 6.57 -8.55 0.81
CA GLU A 147 6.77 -7.14 1.07
C GLU A 147 8.03 -6.98 1.92
N ILE A 148 8.91 -6.08 1.49
CA ILE A 148 10.08 -5.68 2.23
C ILE A 148 9.87 -4.26 2.72
N ALA A 149 9.66 -4.11 4.01
CA ALA A 149 9.32 -2.85 4.64
C ALA A 149 10.44 -2.37 5.58
N ASP A 150 10.47 -1.06 5.79
CA ASP A 150 11.32 -0.42 6.79
C ASP A 150 10.44 0.46 7.69
N ASP A 151 10.15 0.01 8.90
CA ASP A 151 9.35 0.79 9.84
C ASP A 151 10.18 1.86 10.57
N ARG A 152 11.47 1.93 10.30
CA ARG A 152 12.41 2.89 10.87
C ARG A 152 12.29 3.02 12.40
N PHE A 153 12.16 1.87 13.09
CA PHE A 153 11.96 1.80 14.55
C PHE A 153 10.74 2.58 15.04
N ALA A 154 9.66 2.55 14.28
CA ALA A 154 8.43 3.20 14.65
C ALA A 154 7.88 2.71 15.99
N ASP A 155 7.48 3.64 16.87
CA ASP A 155 6.84 3.29 18.14
C ASP A 155 5.38 2.88 17.91
N TYR A 156 5.11 1.58 17.94
CA TYR A 156 3.77 1.03 17.75
C TYR A 156 2.79 1.39 18.88
N ALA A 157 3.27 1.80 20.06
CA ALA A 157 2.39 2.28 21.10
C ALA A 157 1.68 3.60 20.73
N LEU A 158 2.27 4.36 19.82
CA LEU A 158 1.67 5.59 19.29
C LEU A 158 0.52 5.31 18.33
N LEU A 159 0.42 4.12 17.74
CA LEU A 159 -0.68 3.75 16.83
C LEU A 159 -2.03 3.84 17.51
N LYS A 160 -2.09 3.52 18.81
CA LYS A 160 -3.31 3.59 19.62
C LYS A 160 -3.76 5.02 19.95
N LYS A 161 -2.93 6.03 19.67
CA LYS A 161 -3.23 7.43 20.00
C LYS A 161 -4.01 8.17 18.91
N GLY A 162 -4.40 7.48 17.86
CA GLY A 162 -5.24 8.00 16.79
C GLY A 162 -4.57 8.09 15.44
N PHE A 163 -5.41 8.30 14.45
CA PHE A 163 -5.12 8.30 13.03
C PHE A 163 -3.94 9.20 12.61
N SER A 164 -3.85 10.39 13.15
CA SER A 164 -2.80 11.35 12.81
C SER A 164 -1.39 10.91 13.22
N ALA A 165 -1.27 10.01 14.19
CA ALA A 165 0.04 9.55 14.66
C ALA A 165 0.64 8.42 13.82
N TRP A 166 -0.16 7.63 13.13
CA TRP A 166 0.32 6.44 12.41
C TRP A 166 0.16 6.50 10.90
N TRP A 167 -0.80 7.28 10.38
CA TRP A 167 -1.03 7.35 8.93
C TRP A 167 0.22 7.70 8.12
N PRO A 168 1.05 8.67 8.54
CA PRO A 168 2.28 8.97 7.81
C PRO A 168 3.24 7.79 7.70
N ARG A 169 3.15 6.81 8.61
CA ARG A 169 3.99 5.60 8.59
C ARG A 169 3.64 4.67 7.44
N THR A 170 2.35 4.56 7.11
CA THR A 170 1.91 3.74 5.98
C THR A 170 2.19 4.39 4.65
N LEU A 171 2.41 5.72 4.62
CA LEU A 171 2.64 6.48 3.41
C LEU A 171 4.10 6.54 2.97
N GLY A 172 5.04 6.57 3.89
CA GLY A 172 6.38 7.02 3.57
C GLY A 172 7.52 6.11 3.97
N THR A 173 7.26 5.02 4.66
CA THR A 173 8.33 4.19 5.21
C THR A 173 8.59 2.90 4.47
N MET A 174 7.82 2.60 3.46
CA MET A 174 7.90 1.30 2.82
C MET A 174 8.56 1.43 1.45
N GLY A 175 9.83 1.02 1.41
CA GLY A 175 10.39 0.51 0.18
C GLY A 175 9.73 -0.83 -0.07
N TRP A 176 8.97 -0.95 -1.15
CA TRP A 176 8.30 -2.18 -1.50
C TRP A 176 9.18 -2.95 -2.43
N SER A 177 9.46 -4.17 -2.10
CA SER A 177 9.92 -5.12 -3.08
C SER A 177 8.89 -6.22 -3.18
N TRP A 178 8.38 -6.39 -4.35
CA TRP A 178 7.67 -7.57 -4.74
C TRP A 178 8.71 -8.58 -5.18
N ASP A 179 8.60 -9.79 -4.69
CA ASP A 179 9.25 -10.91 -5.32
C ASP A 179 8.38 -11.26 -6.53
N PRO A 180 8.80 -10.94 -7.78
CA PRO A 180 7.99 -11.34 -8.92
C PRO A 180 7.99 -12.85 -9.04
N PRO A 181 7.03 -13.38 -9.75
CA PRO A 181 6.60 -14.76 -9.67
C PRO A 181 7.75 -15.71 -9.91
N LEU A 182 7.69 -16.81 -9.20
CA LEU A 182 8.24 -18.06 -9.71
C LEU A 182 7.92 -18.13 -11.20
N GLN A 183 8.97 -18.28 -12.03
CA GLN A 183 8.87 -18.36 -13.49
C GLN A 183 7.56 -19.06 -13.91
N PRO A 184 6.86 -18.64 -14.96
CA PRO A 184 5.55 -19.18 -15.36
C PRO A 184 5.49 -20.71 -15.49
N LYS A 185 6.65 -21.37 -15.53
CA LYS A 185 6.77 -22.83 -15.56
C LYS A 185 6.58 -23.52 -14.20
N THR A 186 6.60 -22.78 -13.09
CA THR A 186 6.50 -23.34 -11.73
C THR A 186 5.21 -22.93 -11.02
N LEU A 187 4.51 -21.93 -11.52
CA LEU A 187 3.18 -21.60 -11.04
C LEU A 187 2.20 -22.56 -11.69
N THR A 188 1.74 -23.51 -10.88
CA THR A 188 0.46 -24.16 -11.19
C THR A 188 -0.53 -22.99 -11.24
N ARG A 189 -0.98 -22.63 -12.45
CA ARG A 189 -2.07 -21.70 -12.65
C ARG A 189 -3.16 -22.13 -11.67
N TYR A 190 -3.38 -21.38 -10.62
CA TYR A 190 -4.58 -21.56 -9.81
C TYR A 190 -5.71 -21.26 -10.78
N GLY A 191 -6.29 -22.34 -11.37
CA GLY A 191 -7.25 -22.24 -12.43
C GLY A 191 -8.34 -21.28 -12.00
N LYS A 192 -8.91 -20.55 -12.97
CA LYS A 192 -10.08 -19.70 -12.73
C LYS A 192 -10.99 -20.41 -11.74
N PRO A 193 -11.39 -19.79 -10.63
CA PRO A 193 -12.26 -20.43 -9.67
C PRO A 193 -13.47 -21.00 -10.43
N LYS A 194 -13.78 -22.28 -10.23
CA LYS A 194 -14.96 -22.87 -10.82
C LYS A 194 -16.15 -22.03 -10.40
N PRO A 195 -17.06 -21.67 -11.34
CA PRO A 195 -18.27 -20.98 -10.96
C PRO A 195 -18.97 -21.77 -9.85
N ALA A 196 -19.44 -21.07 -8.83
CA ALA A 196 -20.20 -21.69 -7.76
C ALA A 196 -21.36 -22.51 -8.37
N PRO A 197 -21.65 -23.73 -7.89
CA PRO A 197 -22.73 -24.52 -8.42
C PRO A 197 -24.05 -23.72 -8.28
N SER A 198 -24.69 -23.45 -9.41
CA SER A 198 -26.04 -22.91 -9.46
C SER A 198 -26.97 -23.99 -8.93
N SER A 199 -27.39 -23.90 -7.73
CA SER A 199 -28.61 -24.46 -7.13
C SER A 199 -28.39 -24.85 -5.66
N MET A 200 -28.81 -23.98 -4.77
CA MET A 200 -29.51 -24.40 -3.57
C MET A 200 -30.83 -23.64 -3.57
N THR A 201 -31.81 -24.19 -4.26
CA THR A 201 -33.21 -23.97 -3.92
C THR A 201 -33.42 -24.50 -2.50
N LYS A 202 -33.72 -23.61 -1.58
CA LYS A 202 -34.19 -23.97 -0.23
C LYS A 202 -35.56 -24.61 -0.36
N PRO A 203 -35.87 -25.62 0.46
CA PRO A 203 -37.22 -26.15 0.64
C PRO A 203 -38.16 -25.16 1.29
#